data_0632517a224a8fc8863958dcd23aaa75
#
_entry.id   0632517a224a8fc8863958dcd23aaa75
#
_cell.length_a   1.000
_cell.length_b   1.000
_cell.length_c   1.000
_cell.angle_alpha   90.00
_cell.angle_beta   90.00
_cell.angle_gamma   90.00
#
_symmetry.space_group_name_H-M   'P 1'
#
loop_
_entity.id
_entity.type
_entity.pdbx_description
1 polymer ?
#
loop_
_entity_poly.entity_id
_entity_poly.type
_entity_poly.pdbx_seq_one_letter_code
_entity_poly.pdbx_strand_id
1 'polypeptide(L)'
;IPHCYCSELEKPVALLGRSRDGLDFDACDNAPVYFVILLIVPENQPNAHLQTLALIARLFARYEVRRMMSEAETAEGLIQVLKACEEEDQ
;
A
#
# COMPACT_ATOMS: atom_id res chain seq x y z
N ILE A 1 3.40 7.53 0.55
CA ILE A 1 3.08 6.67 -0.59
C ILE A 1 3.58 7.35 -1.87
N PRO A 2 4.69 6.87 -2.43
CA PRO A 2 5.14 7.42 -3.71
C PRO A 2 4.16 7.06 -4.83
N HIS A 3 4.04 7.95 -5.81
CA HIS A 3 3.15 7.71 -6.93
C HIS A 3 3.72 8.33 -8.21
N CYS A 4 3.30 7.80 -9.35
CA CYS A 4 3.67 8.32 -10.66
C CYS A 4 2.54 8.06 -11.67
N TYR A 5 2.61 8.73 -12.81
CA TYR A 5 1.64 8.59 -13.89
C TYR A 5 2.26 7.81 -15.04
N CYS A 6 1.45 7.01 -15.70
CA CYS A 6 1.90 6.22 -16.85
C CYS A 6 0.85 6.27 -17.96
N SER A 7 1.29 6.63 -19.18
CA SER A 7 0.40 6.75 -20.33
C SER A 7 -0.06 5.40 -20.91
N GLU A 8 0.64 4.33 -20.57
CA GLU A 8 0.37 2.99 -21.13
C GLU A 8 -0.59 2.16 -20.29
N LEU A 9 -0.96 2.65 -19.09
CA LEU A 9 -1.85 1.91 -18.21
C LEU A 9 -3.30 2.27 -18.44
N GLU A 10 -4.17 1.28 -18.31
CA GLU A 10 -5.61 1.46 -18.35
C GLU A 10 -6.22 1.51 -16.95
N LYS A 11 -5.55 0.91 -15.96
CA LYS A 11 -6.00 0.84 -14.58
C LYS A 11 -4.86 1.16 -13.64
N PRO A 12 -5.15 1.71 -12.44
CA PRO A 12 -4.10 1.91 -11.44
C PRO A 12 -3.46 0.58 -11.02
N VAL A 13 -2.15 0.62 -10.78
CA VAL A 13 -1.38 -0.51 -10.29
C VAL A 13 -0.73 -0.10 -8.97
N ALA A 14 -0.79 -0.98 -7.99
CA ALA A 14 -0.13 -0.78 -6.71
C ALA A 14 0.90 -1.88 -6.48
N LEU A 15 2.09 -1.49 -6.09
CA LEU A 15 3.16 -2.42 -5.71
C LEU A 15 3.43 -2.24 -4.22
N LEU A 16 3.46 -3.34 -3.49
CA LEU A 16 3.69 -3.31 -2.05
C LEU A 16 5.04 -3.93 -1.74
N GLY A 17 5.88 -3.17 -1.04
CA GLY A 17 7.13 -3.66 -0.50
C GLY A 17 7.07 -3.73 1.02
N ARG A 18 7.70 -4.73 1.61
CA ARG A 18 7.80 -4.88 3.05
C ARG A 18 9.25 -5.11 3.46
N SER A 19 9.69 -4.39 4.50
CA SER A 19 10.98 -4.60 5.14
C SER A 19 10.76 -5.13 6.55
N ARG A 20 11.40 -6.23 6.91
CA ARG A 20 11.30 -6.80 8.25
C ARG A 20 12.07 -5.99 9.29
N ASP A 21 13.17 -5.39 8.86
CA ASP A 21 14.06 -4.65 9.76
C ASP A 21 13.78 -3.16 9.77
N GLY A 22 12.93 -2.70 8.88
CA GLY A 22 12.64 -1.28 8.72
C GLY A 22 13.63 -0.60 7.78
N LEU A 23 13.14 0.42 7.08
CA LEU A 23 13.93 1.23 6.17
C LEU A 23 14.04 2.64 6.71
N ASP A 24 15.22 3.25 6.58
CA ASP A 24 15.41 4.66 6.90
C ASP A 24 14.99 5.49 5.69
N PHE A 25 13.81 6.07 5.77
CA PHE A 25 13.27 6.94 4.73
C PHE A 25 13.32 8.41 5.12
N ASP A 26 14.11 8.73 6.15
CA ASP A 26 14.22 10.10 6.67
C ASP A 26 12.83 10.66 7.01
N ALA A 27 12.00 9.83 7.63
CA ALA A 27 10.64 10.19 8.00
C ALA A 27 10.63 11.28 9.08
N CYS A 28 9.57 12.09 9.10
CA CYS A 28 9.44 13.21 10.04
C CYS A 28 9.49 12.77 11.50
N ASP A 29 9.05 11.56 11.81
CA ASP A 29 9.04 11.02 13.18
C ASP A 29 10.29 10.21 13.51
N ASN A 30 11.27 10.16 12.62
CA ASN A 30 12.50 9.37 12.73
C ASN A 30 12.24 7.86 12.93
N ALA A 31 11.03 7.40 12.68
CA ALA A 31 10.71 5.98 12.80
C ALA A 31 11.07 5.23 11.51
N PRO A 32 11.49 3.96 11.62
CA PRO A 32 11.74 3.16 10.43
C PRO A 32 10.43 2.88 9.68
N VAL A 33 10.54 2.72 8.36
CA VAL A 33 9.41 2.40 7.49
C VAL A 33 9.42 0.91 7.21
N TYR A 34 8.31 0.24 7.48
CA TYR A 34 8.18 -1.20 7.29
C TYR A 34 7.42 -1.56 6.02
N PHE A 35 6.55 -0.68 5.55
CA PHE A 35 5.76 -0.92 4.35
C PHE A 35 5.90 0.26 3.39
N VAL A 36 6.10 -0.06 2.11
CA VAL A 36 6.14 0.95 1.05
C VAL A 36 5.14 0.51 -0.02
N ILE A 37 4.27 1.42 -0.40
CA ILE A 37 3.29 1.18 -1.46
C ILE A 37 3.55 2.18 -2.58
N LEU A 38 3.87 1.66 -3.77
CA LEU A 38 4.06 2.48 -4.96
C LEU A 38 2.80 2.40 -5.81
N LEU A 39 2.21 3.56 -6.10
CA LEU A 39 1.05 3.65 -6.99
C LEU A 39 1.49 4.13 -8.37
N ILE A 40 1.03 3.42 -9.40
CA ILE A 40 1.21 3.83 -10.79
C ILE A 40 -0.18 4.07 -11.35
N VAL A 41 -0.43 5.30 -11.81
CA VAL A 41 -1.76 5.78 -12.14
C VAL A 41 -1.85 6.06 -13.64
N PRO A 42 -2.98 5.69 -14.31
CA PRO A 42 -3.17 6.07 -15.71
C PRO A 42 -3.13 7.59 -15.89
N GLU A 43 -2.42 8.06 -16.89
CA GLU A 43 -2.25 9.48 -17.14
C GLU A 43 -3.56 10.20 -17.43
N ASN A 44 -4.50 9.50 -18.09
CA ASN A 44 -5.80 10.06 -18.45
C ASN A 44 -6.85 9.95 -17.34
N GLN A 45 -6.46 9.44 -16.16
CA GLN A 45 -7.34 9.32 -15.01
C GLN A 45 -6.63 9.85 -13.76
N PRO A 46 -6.34 11.15 -13.71
CA PRO A 46 -5.47 11.71 -12.66
C PRO A 46 -6.05 11.61 -11.25
N ASN A 47 -7.37 11.45 -11.12
CA ASN A 47 -8.01 11.35 -9.81
C ASN A 47 -8.32 9.90 -9.40
N ALA A 48 -7.99 8.92 -10.24
CA ALA A 48 -8.27 7.51 -9.93
C ALA A 48 -7.55 7.04 -8.67
N HIS A 49 -6.37 7.60 -8.38
CA HIS A 49 -5.58 7.20 -7.22
C HIS A 49 -6.15 7.68 -5.90
N LEU A 50 -7.07 8.66 -5.89
CA LEU A 50 -7.59 9.23 -4.64
C LEU A 50 -8.38 8.21 -3.83
N GLN A 51 -9.22 7.40 -4.49
CA GLN A 51 -9.98 6.35 -3.82
C GLN A 51 -9.05 5.25 -3.30
N THR A 52 -8.04 4.90 -4.08
CA THR A 52 -7.04 3.89 -3.68
C THR A 52 -6.25 4.36 -2.48
N LEU A 53 -5.81 5.62 -2.47
CA LEU A 53 -5.10 6.20 -1.32
C LEU A 53 -5.97 6.19 -0.07
N ALA A 54 -7.25 6.54 -0.21
CA ALA A 54 -8.17 6.54 0.93
C ALA A 54 -8.35 5.13 1.50
N LEU A 55 -8.49 4.13 0.65
CA LEU A 55 -8.61 2.73 1.07
C LEU A 55 -7.34 2.27 1.79
N ILE A 56 -6.18 2.56 1.22
CA ILE A 56 -4.89 2.20 1.84
C ILE A 56 -4.76 2.85 3.21
N ALA A 57 -5.11 4.13 3.32
CA ALA A 57 -5.03 4.85 4.59
C ALA A 57 -5.93 4.22 5.65
N ARG A 58 -7.17 3.83 5.27
CA ARG A 58 -8.08 3.17 6.19
C ARG A 58 -7.56 1.81 6.65
N LEU A 59 -7.04 1.00 5.73
CA LEU A 59 -6.53 -0.32 6.06
C LEU A 59 -5.31 -0.24 6.98
N PHE A 60 -4.33 0.59 6.64
CA PHE A 60 -3.10 0.67 7.41
C PHE A 60 -3.22 1.51 8.69
N ALA A 61 -4.33 2.20 8.90
CA ALA A 61 -4.64 2.81 10.19
C ALA A 61 -5.02 1.76 11.25
N ARG A 62 -5.47 0.58 10.82
CA ARG A 62 -5.89 -0.49 11.73
C ARG A 62 -4.67 -1.29 12.19
N TYR A 63 -4.49 -1.37 13.50
CA TYR A 63 -3.41 -2.14 14.10
C TYR A 63 -3.42 -3.60 13.65
N GLU A 64 -4.60 -4.21 13.58
CA GLU A 64 -4.74 -5.62 13.19
C GLU A 64 -4.23 -5.87 11.77
N VAL A 65 -4.49 -4.95 10.85
CA VAL A 65 -4.02 -5.08 9.47
C VAL A 65 -2.50 -5.05 9.44
N ARG A 66 -1.89 -4.07 10.14
CA ARG A 66 -0.42 -3.98 10.19
C ARG A 66 0.20 -5.23 10.81
N ARG A 67 -0.42 -5.77 11.86
CA ARG A 67 0.05 -7.00 12.50
C ARG A 67 0.01 -8.19 11.55
N MET A 68 -1.13 -8.40 10.88
CA MET A 68 -1.26 -9.49 9.93
C MET A 68 -0.31 -9.35 8.75
N MET A 69 -0.11 -8.14 8.27
CA MET A 69 0.85 -7.87 7.20
C MET A 69 2.29 -8.16 7.64
N SER A 70 2.61 -7.85 8.90
CA SER A 70 3.94 -8.13 9.44
C SER A 70 4.20 -9.63 9.62
N GLU A 71 3.16 -10.40 9.88
CA GLU A 71 3.25 -11.85 10.11
C GLU A 71 3.24 -12.67 8.82
N ALA A 72 2.78 -12.10 7.71
CA ALA A 72 2.76 -12.79 6.44
C ALA A 72 4.19 -13.15 6.00
N GLU A 73 4.40 -14.39 5.57
CA GLU A 73 5.73 -14.89 5.24
C GLU A 73 6.09 -14.70 3.76
N THR A 74 5.09 -14.51 2.91
CA THR A 74 5.29 -14.42 1.46
C THR A 74 4.55 -13.22 0.88
N ALA A 75 4.96 -12.80 -0.32
CA ALA A 75 4.25 -11.76 -1.06
C ALA A 75 2.79 -12.14 -1.32
N GLU A 76 2.55 -13.40 -1.63
CA GLU A 76 1.19 -13.91 -1.85
C GLU A 76 0.36 -13.80 -0.57
N GLY A 77 0.95 -14.11 0.59
CA GLY A 77 0.29 -13.96 1.87
C GLY A 77 -0.10 -12.53 2.16
N LEU A 78 0.76 -11.56 1.81
CA LEU A 78 0.44 -10.14 1.93
C LEU A 78 -0.79 -9.76 1.12
N ILE A 79 -0.86 -10.24 -0.12
CA ILE A 79 -1.99 -9.96 -1.01
C ILE A 79 -3.28 -10.56 -0.42
N GLN A 80 -3.22 -11.76 0.12
CA GLN A 80 -4.39 -12.41 0.73
C GLN A 80 -4.90 -11.64 1.94
N VAL A 81 -4.00 -11.12 2.78
CA VAL A 81 -4.39 -10.29 3.92
C VAL A 81 -5.11 -9.03 3.45
N LEU A 82 -4.57 -8.35 2.45
CA LEU A 82 -5.18 -7.14 1.91
C LEU A 82 -6.57 -7.41 1.35
N LYS A 83 -6.74 -8.49 0.60
CA LYS A 83 -8.04 -8.85 0.04
C LYS A 83 -9.08 -9.12 1.11
N ALA A 84 -8.70 -9.87 2.15
CA ALA A 84 -9.62 -10.18 3.25
C ALA A 84 -10.03 -8.92 4.00
N CYS A 85 -9.09 -8.02 4.27
CA CYS A 85 -9.37 -6.78 4.99
C CYS A 85 -10.17 -5.81 4.14
N GLU A 86 -9.94 -5.79 2.83
CA GLU A 86 -10.70 -4.96 1.91
C GLU A 86 -12.18 -5.36 1.88
N GLU A 87 -12.46 -6.67 1.90
CA GLU A 87 -13.83 -7.17 1.95
C GLU A 87 -14.53 -6.77 3.25
N GLU A 88 -13.82 -6.78 4.37
CA GLU A 88 -14.37 -6.35 5.65
C GLU A 88 -14.70 -4.85 5.67
N ASP A 89 -13.92 -4.05 4.94
CA ASP A 89 -14.06 -2.59 4.91
C ASP A 89 -15.22 -2.13 4.03
N GLN A 90 -15.82 -3.04 3.27
CA GLN A 90 -17.01 -2.76 2.48
C GLN A 90 -18.27 -3.01 3.29
#